data_efdb7f817db9352b0d1aa1522e1eca78
#
_entry.id   efdb7f817db9352b0d1aa1522e1eca78
#
_cell.length_a   1.000
_cell.length_b   1.000
_cell.length_c   1.000
_cell.angle_alpha   90.00
_cell.angle_beta   90.00
_cell.angle_gamma   90.00
#
_symmetry.space_group_name_H-M   'P 1'
#
loop_
_entity.id
_entity.type
_entity.pdbx_description
1 polymer ?
#
loop_
_entity_poly.entity_id
_entity_poly.type
_entity_poly.pdbx_seq_one_letter_code
_entity_poly.pdbx_strand_id
1 'polypeptide(L)'
;MSLSAAVDIAPRWIETYRDLTIAQSGSAPAGMPAAFVLQYLLDPIASTIATAAAVSHVALDADAGRWSIGLDPTYLYPVAVQLRAADDRLLFDREERLEIARAGYLATATDIATRLPTPTRMSSRQRLGMAEDLWQMALARVAGEPPPQRRSCCLIYALPGCAPCAGCPRLR
;
A
#
# COMPACT_ATOMS: atom_id res chain seq x y z
N MET A 1 -5.53 -14.42 2.12
CA MET A 1 -6.87 -14.07 1.57
C MET A 1 -6.69 -13.33 0.26
N SER A 2 -7.67 -13.41 -0.67
CA SER A 2 -7.62 -12.61 -1.90
C SER A 2 -7.71 -11.12 -1.59
N LEU A 3 -7.18 -10.29 -2.51
CA LEU A 3 -7.21 -8.83 -2.33
C LEU A 3 -8.64 -8.29 -2.26
N SER A 4 -9.55 -8.82 -3.07
CA SER A 4 -10.98 -8.45 -3.00
C SER A 4 -11.58 -8.78 -1.62
N ALA A 5 -11.36 -10.00 -1.11
CA ALA A 5 -11.84 -10.38 0.22
C ALA A 5 -11.22 -9.50 1.32
N ALA A 6 -9.98 -9.05 1.16
CA ALA A 6 -9.33 -8.14 2.11
C ALA A 6 -9.98 -6.74 2.10
N VAL A 7 -10.43 -6.25 0.94
CA VAL A 7 -11.20 -5.00 0.84
C VAL A 7 -12.57 -5.14 1.50
N ASP A 8 -13.26 -6.27 1.31
CA ASP A 8 -14.59 -6.52 1.90
C ASP A 8 -14.54 -6.54 3.43
N ILE A 9 -13.49 -7.10 4.02
CA ILE A 9 -13.33 -7.15 5.48
C ILE A 9 -12.63 -5.90 6.06
N ALA A 10 -12.24 -4.95 5.23
CA ALA A 10 -11.46 -3.78 5.67
C ALA A 10 -12.10 -3.00 6.83
N PRO A 11 -13.43 -2.79 6.93
CA PRO A 11 -14.02 -2.12 8.09
C PRO A 11 -13.67 -2.82 9.40
N ARG A 12 -13.83 -4.15 9.45
CA ARG A 12 -13.47 -4.96 10.63
C ARG A 12 -11.97 -4.95 10.89
N TRP A 13 -11.16 -5.03 9.85
CA TRP A 13 -9.71 -4.96 9.97
C TRP A 13 -9.25 -3.62 10.55
N ILE A 14 -9.82 -2.50 10.07
CA ILE A 14 -9.54 -1.15 10.57
C ILE A 14 -9.92 -1.03 12.06
N GLU A 15 -11.07 -1.57 12.47
CA GLU A 15 -11.50 -1.57 13.88
C GLU A 15 -10.55 -2.41 14.75
N THR A 16 -10.24 -3.62 14.33
CA THR A 16 -9.30 -4.49 15.07
C THR A 16 -7.92 -3.83 15.17
N TYR A 17 -7.42 -3.25 14.08
CA TYR A 17 -6.14 -2.55 14.08
C TYR A 17 -6.15 -1.30 14.97
N ARG A 18 -7.27 -0.57 15.02
CA ARG A 18 -7.48 0.52 15.98
C ARG A 18 -7.36 0.04 17.42
N ASP A 19 -8.06 -1.05 17.75
CA ASP A 19 -8.09 -1.57 19.11
C ASP A 19 -6.71 -2.09 19.56
N LEU A 20 -5.99 -2.77 18.66
CA LEU A 20 -4.59 -3.15 18.89
C LEU A 20 -3.70 -1.92 19.12
N THR A 21 -3.87 -0.86 18.31
CA THR A 21 -3.10 0.38 18.47
C THR A 21 -3.37 1.04 19.83
N ILE A 22 -4.64 1.08 20.24
CA ILE A 22 -5.02 1.62 21.56
C ILE A 22 -4.38 0.78 22.68
N ALA A 23 -4.44 -0.54 22.58
CA ALA A 23 -3.86 -1.43 23.59
C ALA A 23 -2.34 -1.23 23.74
N GLN A 24 -1.63 -0.97 22.63
CA GLN A 24 -0.18 -0.81 22.61
C GLN A 24 0.29 0.61 22.96
N SER A 25 -0.46 1.63 22.53
CA SER A 25 -0.02 3.04 22.58
C SER A 25 -0.95 3.95 23.40
N GLY A 26 -1.98 3.41 24.03
CA GLY A 26 -2.96 4.14 24.81
C GLY A 26 -3.95 4.98 23.99
N SER A 27 -3.72 5.16 22.68
CA SER A 27 -4.61 5.91 21.79
C SER A 27 -4.41 5.50 20.33
N ALA A 28 -5.40 5.78 19.48
CA ALA A 28 -5.27 5.65 18.03
C ALA A 28 -5.77 6.93 17.36
N PRO A 29 -4.90 7.69 16.66
CA PRO A 29 -5.32 8.88 15.95
C PRO A 29 -6.41 8.60 14.93
N ALA A 30 -7.43 9.46 14.86
CA ALA A 30 -8.52 9.31 13.89
C ALA A 30 -7.97 9.23 12.45
N GLY A 31 -8.42 8.23 11.69
CA GLY A 31 -7.97 7.98 10.32
C GLY A 31 -6.64 7.22 10.19
N MET A 32 -5.81 7.12 11.23
CA MET A 32 -4.55 6.37 11.15
C MET A 32 -4.79 4.87 10.87
N PRO A 33 -5.67 4.14 11.56
CA PRO A 33 -5.93 2.75 11.27
C PRO A 33 -6.38 2.49 9.83
N ALA A 34 -7.24 3.36 9.30
CA ALA A 34 -7.69 3.27 7.91
C ALA A 34 -6.55 3.56 6.91
N ALA A 35 -5.67 4.52 7.22
CA ALA A 35 -4.49 4.81 6.40
C ALA A 35 -3.50 3.63 6.38
N PHE A 36 -3.30 2.96 7.51
CA PHE A 36 -2.43 1.78 7.59
C PHE A 36 -3.02 0.58 6.86
N VAL A 37 -4.32 0.30 7.02
CA VAL A 37 -4.96 -0.79 6.29
C VAL A 37 -4.91 -0.56 4.78
N LEU A 38 -5.14 0.66 4.30
CA LEU A 38 -4.97 0.99 2.88
C LEU A 38 -3.50 0.79 2.43
N GLN A 39 -2.54 1.23 3.22
CA GLN A 39 -1.12 1.01 2.93
C GLN A 39 -0.80 -0.49 2.90
N TYR A 40 -1.29 -1.28 3.82
CA TYR A 40 -1.09 -2.73 3.89
C TYR A 40 -1.71 -3.47 2.69
N LEU A 41 -2.81 -2.96 2.13
CA LEU A 41 -3.39 -3.51 0.90
C LEU A 41 -2.54 -3.19 -0.34
N LEU A 42 -1.96 -2.00 -0.41
CA LEU A 42 -1.33 -1.49 -1.64
C LEU A 42 0.19 -1.69 -1.69
N ASP A 43 0.91 -1.59 -0.56
CA ASP A 43 2.38 -1.65 -0.55
C ASP A 43 2.95 -3.00 -1.03
N PRO A 44 2.41 -4.17 -0.65
CA PRO A 44 2.91 -5.43 -1.17
C PRO A 44 2.79 -5.55 -2.69
N ILE A 45 1.73 -5.02 -3.27
CA ILE A 45 1.49 -5.03 -4.71
C ILE A 45 2.44 -4.06 -5.39
N ALA A 46 2.53 -2.81 -4.91
CA ALA A 46 3.46 -1.81 -5.43
C ALA A 46 4.90 -2.34 -5.42
N SER A 47 5.33 -2.92 -4.30
CA SER A 47 6.69 -3.44 -4.12
C SER A 47 6.99 -4.58 -5.08
N THR A 48 6.06 -5.53 -5.23
CA THR A 48 6.26 -6.69 -6.10
C THR A 48 6.29 -6.28 -7.58
N ILE A 49 5.32 -5.45 -8.02
CA ILE A 49 5.24 -5.00 -9.42
C ILE A 49 6.43 -4.10 -9.77
N ALA A 50 6.78 -3.13 -8.92
CA ALA A 50 7.91 -2.25 -9.16
C ALA A 50 9.24 -3.02 -9.19
N THR A 51 9.43 -3.99 -8.29
CA THR A 51 10.63 -4.84 -8.28
C THR A 51 10.72 -5.65 -9.57
N ALA A 52 9.65 -6.36 -9.95
CA ALA A 52 9.66 -7.16 -11.18
C ALA A 52 9.97 -6.28 -12.41
N ALA A 53 9.32 -5.13 -12.54
CA ALA A 53 9.54 -4.22 -13.65
C ALA A 53 10.94 -3.60 -13.66
N ALA A 54 11.54 -3.34 -12.51
CA ALA A 54 12.85 -2.69 -12.43
C ALA A 54 14.02 -3.65 -12.64
N VAL A 55 13.93 -4.91 -12.15
CA VAL A 55 15.06 -5.86 -12.11
C VAL A 55 14.92 -7.04 -13.05
N SER A 56 13.77 -7.23 -13.70
CA SER A 56 13.54 -8.31 -14.68
C SER A 56 13.02 -7.74 -16.00
N HIS A 57 12.64 -8.64 -16.94
CA HIS A 57 12.00 -8.26 -18.20
C HIS A 57 10.48 -8.40 -18.17
N VAL A 58 9.87 -8.45 -16.98
CA VAL A 58 8.45 -8.75 -16.81
C VAL A 58 7.70 -7.53 -16.29
N ALA A 59 6.63 -7.15 -16.97
CA ALA A 59 5.57 -6.31 -16.43
C ALA A 59 4.46 -7.21 -15.92
N LEU A 60 4.36 -7.33 -14.59
CA LEU A 60 3.33 -8.13 -13.96
C LEU A 60 1.96 -7.46 -14.15
N ASP A 61 0.96 -8.28 -14.45
CA ASP A 61 -0.43 -7.82 -14.46
C ASP A 61 -0.90 -7.51 -13.04
N ALA A 62 -1.46 -6.33 -12.87
CA ALA A 62 -1.91 -5.81 -11.59
C ALA A 62 -3.36 -6.17 -11.24
N ASP A 63 -4.05 -7.01 -12.01
CA ASP A 63 -5.44 -7.40 -11.74
C ASP A 63 -5.61 -7.92 -10.30
N ALA A 64 -6.52 -7.29 -9.56
CA ALA A 64 -6.74 -7.58 -8.13
C ALA A 64 -7.11 -9.05 -7.86
N GLY A 65 -7.72 -9.72 -8.85
CA GLY A 65 -8.10 -11.12 -8.73
C GLY A 65 -6.91 -12.09 -8.67
N ARG A 66 -5.72 -11.66 -9.07
CA ARG A 66 -4.49 -12.48 -9.02
C ARG A 66 -3.79 -12.46 -7.67
N TRP A 67 -4.05 -11.44 -6.86
CA TRP A 67 -3.28 -11.17 -5.65
C TRP A 67 -3.96 -11.70 -4.40
N SER A 68 -3.16 -12.29 -3.55
CA SER A 68 -3.54 -12.67 -2.19
C SER A 68 -2.50 -12.17 -1.20
N ILE A 69 -2.95 -11.76 -0.03
CA ILE A 69 -2.11 -11.32 1.08
C ILE A 69 -2.28 -12.25 2.28
N GLY A 70 -1.15 -12.54 2.95
CA GLY A 70 -1.13 -13.17 4.27
C GLY A 70 -0.83 -12.11 5.31
N LEU A 71 -1.60 -12.12 6.40
CA LEU A 71 -1.42 -11.19 7.52
C LEU A 71 -0.77 -11.91 8.69
N ASP A 72 0.06 -11.18 9.44
CA ASP A 72 0.47 -11.59 10.77
C ASP A 72 -0.78 -11.76 11.66
N PRO A 73 -0.94 -12.88 12.37
CA PRO A 73 -2.15 -13.14 13.14
C PRO A 73 -2.30 -12.25 14.39
N THR A 74 -1.18 -11.67 14.87
CA THR A 74 -1.15 -10.85 16.09
C THR A 74 -1.28 -9.36 15.78
N TYR A 75 -0.50 -8.89 14.81
CA TYR A 75 -0.37 -7.46 14.52
C TYR A 75 -1.07 -7.02 13.24
N LEU A 76 -1.60 -7.96 12.46
CA LEU A 76 -2.41 -7.73 11.25
C LEU A 76 -1.71 -6.92 10.15
N TYR A 77 -0.38 -6.94 10.08
CA TYR A 77 0.34 -6.40 8.93
C TYR A 77 0.66 -7.49 7.91
N PRO A 78 0.86 -7.14 6.63
CA PRO A 78 1.19 -8.12 5.60
C PRO A 78 2.56 -8.76 5.85
N VAL A 79 2.60 -10.10 5.81
CA VAL A 79 3.83 -10.91 5.95
C VAL A 79 4.09 -11.76 4.71
N ALA A 80 3.11 -11.89 3.83
CA ALA A 80 3.24 -12.67 2.60
C ALA A 80 2.37 -12.09 1.48
N VAL A 81 2.85 -12.26 0.27
CA VAL A 81 2.11 -12.00 -0.96
C VAL A 81 2.16 -13.26 -1.81
N GLN A 82 1.02 -13.61 -2.39
CA GLN A 82 0.92 -14.67 -3.37
C GLN A 82 0.32 -14.11 -4.65
N LEU A 83 0.94 -14.41 -5.77
CA LEU A 83 0.52 -14.04 -7.11
C LEU A 83 0.16 -15.31 -7.89
N ARG A 84 -1.05 -15.35 -8.45
CA ARG A 84 -1.43 -16.42 -9.37
C ARG A 84 -0.82 -16.16 -10.75
N ALA A 85 -0.36 -17.22 -11.41
CA ALA A 85 0.16 -17.13 -12.77
C ALA A 85 -0.91 -16.54 -13.72
N ALA A 86 -0.47 -15.73 -14.64
CA ALA A 86 -1.25 -15.16 -15.74
C ALA A 86 -0.30 -14.80 -16.89
N ASP A 87 -0.85 -14.23 -17.94
CA ASP A 87 -0.09 -13.80 -19.13
C ASP A 87 0.62 -12.46 -18.84
N ASP A 88 1.69 -12.53 -18.05
CA ASP A 88 2.53 -11.38 -17.78
C ASP A 88 3.29 -10.96 -19.05
N ARG A 89 3.49 -9.66 -19.24
CA ARG A 89 4.12 -9.13 -20.45
C ARG A 89 5.64 -9.16 -20.33
N LEU A 90 6.30 -9.77 -21.32
CA LEU A 90 7.75 -9.65 -21.48
C LEU A 90 8.07 -8.39 -22.27
N LEU A 91 8.82 -7.48 -21.65
CA LEU A 91 9.21 -6.19 -22.21
C LEU A 91 10.69 -5.94 -21.92
N PHE A 92 11.50 -5.83 -22.98
CA PHE A 92 12.95 -5.64 -22.84
C PHE A 92 13.32 -4.18 -22.58
N ASP A 93 12.54 -3.23 -23.11
CA ASP A 93 12.73 -1.82 -22.79
C ASP A 93 12.31 -1.54 -21.36
N ARG A 94 13.22 -0.98 -20.57
CA ARG A 94 13.02 -0.75 -19.15
C ARG A 94 12.03 0.40 -18.89
N GLU A 95 12.06 1.43 -19.70
CA GLU A 95 11.22 2.60 -19.51
C GLU A 95 9.77 2.26 -19.84
N GLU A 96 9.53 1.63 -20.99
CA GLU A 96 8.21 1.12 -21.37
C GLU A 96 7.65 0.17 -20.32
N ARG A 97 8.47 -0.74 -19.81
CA ARG A 97 8.07 -1.72 -18.81
C ARG A 97 7.65 -1.06 -17.50
N LEU A 98 8.40 -0.07 -17.03
CA LEU A 98 8.07 0.68 -15.81
C LEU A 98 6.79 1.52 -16.00
N GLU A 99 6.59 2.11 -17.16
CA GLU A 99 5.37 2.87 -17.45
C GLU A 99 4.12 1.98 -17.45
N ILE A 100 4.19 0.84 -18.14
CA ILE A 100 3.09 -0.14 -18.18
C ILE A 100 2.80 -0.70 -16.79
N ALA A 101 3.83 -1.08 -16.05
CA ALA A 101 3.69 -1.60 -14.69
C ALA A 101 3.08 -0.56 -13.75
N ARG A 102 3.53 0.70 -13.85
CA ARG A 102 2.96 1.82 -13.08
C ARG A 102 1.48 2.05 -13.42
N ALA A 103 1.14 2.10 -14.69
CA ALA A 103 -0.23 2.33 -15.14
C ALA A 103 -1.17 1.22 -14.62
N GLY A 104 -0.78 -0.05 -14.75
CA GLY A 104 -1.53 -1.18 -14.23
C GLY A 104 -1.71 -1.13 -12.71
N TYR A 105 -0.60 -0.91 -11.98
CA TYR A 105 -0.67 -0.74 -10.52
C TYR A 105 -1.61 0.39 -10.11
N LEU A 106 -1.47 1.58 -10.69
CA LEU A 106 -2.28 2.74 -10.31
C LEU A 106 -3.77 2.55 -10.62
N ALA A 107 -4.11 1.85 -11.69
CA ALA A 107 -5.51 1.51 -11.99
C ALA A 107 -6.11 0.65 -10.86
N THR A 108 -5.45 -0.45 -10.49
CA THR A 108 -5.89 -1.33 -9.41
C THR A 108 -5.87 -0.64 -8.05
N ALA A 109 -4.81 0.10 -7.73
CA ALA A 109 -4.70 0.82 -6.46
C ALA A 109 -5.75 1.93 -6.31
N THR A 110 -6.10 2.62 -7.40
CA THR A 110 -7.17 3.64 -7.43
C THR A 110 -8.53 3.00 -7.17
N ASP A 111 -8.82 1.87 -7.81
CA ASP A 111 -10.06 1.13 -7.58
C ASP A 111 -10.19 0.70 -6.11
N ILE A 112 -9.16 0.06 -5.55
CA ILE A 112 -9.12 -0.35 -4.15
C ILE A 112 -9.28 0.87 -3.22
N ALA A 113 -8.50 1.92 -3.43
CA ALA A 113 -8.53 3.12 -2.60
C ALA A 113 -9.89 3.82 -2.64
N THR A 114 -10.60 3.78 -3.76
CA THR A 114 -11.91 4.38 -3.94
C THR A 114 -12.99 3.55 -3.25
N ARG A 115 -12.96 2.23 -3.41
CA ARG A 115 -13.95 1.31 -2.86
C ARG A 115 -13.74 0.99 -1.38
N LEU A 116 -12.54 1.19 -0.83
CA LEU A 116 -12.24 0.83 0.56
C LEU A 116 -13.24 1.49 1.53
N PRO A 117 -14.09 0.71 2.20
CA PRO A 117 -14.99 1.25 3.20
C PRO A 117 -14.17 1.64 4.44
N THR A 118 -14.34 2.85 4.91
CA THR A 118 -13.64 3.32 6.11
C THR A 118 -14.63 3.88 7.13
N PRO A 119 -14.55 3.47 8.41
CA PRO A 119 -15.39 4.04 9.47
C PRO A 119 -15.04 5.51 9.77
N THR A 120 -13.83 5.92 9.40
CA THR A 120 -13.35 7.30 9.55
C THR A 120 -13.14 7.91 8.17
N ARG A 121 -13.57 9.15 7.97
CA ARG A 121 -13.44 9.85 6.70
C ARG A 121 -11.98 10.04 6.31
N MET A 122 -11.58 9.43 5.20
CA MET A 122 -10.34 9.73 4.47
C MET A 122 -10.68 10.49 3.20
N SER A 123 -10.01 11.62 2.93
CA SER A 123 -10.22 12.37 1.70
C SER A 123 -9.73 11.58 0.48
N SER A 124 -10.38 11.79 -0.68
CA SER A 124 -9.92 11.21 -1.95
C SER A 124 -8.46 11.57 -2.23
N ARG A 125 -8.05 12.81 -1.92
CA ARG A 125 -6.65 13.24 -2.06
C ARG A 125 -5.68 12.39 -1.24
N GLN A 126 -6.05 12.04 0.00
CA GLN A 126 -5.22 11.19 0.85
C GLN A 126 -5.15 9.76 0.31
N ARG A 127 -6.28 9.20 -0.11
CA ARG A 127 -6.35 7.83 -0.65
C ARG A 127 -5.55 7.67 -1.93
N LEU A 128 -5.80 8.53 -2.91
CA LEU A 128 -5.12 8.49 -4.21
C LEU A 128 -3.65 8.90 -4.09
N GLY A 129 -3.35 9.88 -3.23
CA GLY A 129 -1.98 10.25 -2.92
C GLY A 129 -1.19 9.09 -2.31
N MET A 130 -1.82 8.23 -1.51
CA MET A 130 -1.16 7.06 -0.93
C MET A 130 -0.80 6.02 -2.00
N ALA A 131 -1.67 5.78 -2.98
CA ALA A 131 -1.37 4.87 -4.08
C ALA A 131 -0.12 5.33 -4.86
N GLU A 132 -0.05 6.61 -5.21
CA GLU A 132 1.12 7.18 -5.89
C GLU A 132 2.38 7.15 -5.03
N ASP A 133 2.28 7.53 -3.76
CA ASP A 133 3.41 7.52 -2.81
C ASP A 133 4.02 6.12 -2.68
N LEU A 134 3.20 5.07 -2.60
CA LEU A 134 3.66 3.69 -2.44
C LEU A 134 4.40 3.19 -3.68
N TRP A 135 3.98 3.59 -4.87
CA TRP A 135 4.71 3.31 -6.10
C TRP A 135 6.11 3.95 -6.08
N GLN A 136 6.18 5.24 -5.76
CA GLN A 136 7.44 5.97 -5.70
C GLN A 136 8.37 5.40 -4.61
N MET A 137 7.81 5.04 -3.47
CA MET A 137 8.57 4.40 -2.38
C MET A 137 9.09 3.02 -2.78
N ALA A 138 8.33 2.24 -3.54
CA ALA A 138 8.75 0.94 -4.04
C ALA A 138 9.93 1.09 -5.02
N LEU A 139 9.86 2.03 -5.95
CA LEU A 139 10.96 2.31 -6.87
C LEU A 139 12.23 2.78 -6.15
N ALA A 140 12.11 3.72 -5.20
CA ALA A 140 13.23 4.19 -4.42
C ALA A 140 13.90 3.04 -3.64
N ARG A 141 13.11 2.13 -3.07
CA ARG A 141 13.59 0.93 -2.38
C ARG A 141 14.42 0.03 -3.30
N VAL A 142 13.93 -0.21 -4.52
CA VAL A 142 14.65 -1.02 -5.52
C VAL A 142 15.95 -0.34 -5.97
N ALA A 143 15.94 0.98 -6.08
CA ALA A 143 17.12 1.77 -6.44
C ALA A 143 18.13 1.95 -5.29
N GLY A 144 17.79 1.57 -4.07
CA GLY A 144 18.59 1.85 -2.87
C GLY A 144 18.63 3.33 -2.50
N GLU A 145 17.62 4.09 -2.94
CA GLU A 145 17.50 5.53 -2.70
C GLU A 145 16.70 5.84 -1.43
N PRO A 146 16.92 7.01 -0.81
CA PRO A 146 16.08 7.46 0.29
C PRO A 146 14.61 7.55 -0.11
N PRO A 147 13.67 7.30 0.84
CA PRO A 147 12.25 7.44 0.57
C PRO A 147 11.91 8.86 0.08
N PRO A 148 11.16 9.00 -1.02
CA PRO A 148 10.74 10.30 -1.53
C PRO A 148 9.76 10.97 -0.57
N GLN A 149 9.62 12.30 -0.69
CA GLN A 149 8.62 13.04 0.06
C GLN A 149 7.21 12.62 -0.37
N ARG A 150 6.40 12.19 0.59
CA ARG A 150 5.02 11.72 0.38
C ARG A 150 4.05 12.88 0.21
N ARG A 151 2.98 12.62 -0.54
CA ARG A 151 1.80 13.51 -0.67
C ARG A 151 0.73 13.20 0.37
N SER A 152 0.69 11.94 0.83
CA SER A 152 -0.27 11.43 1.80
C SER A 152 0.36 11.27 3.18
N CYS A 153 -0.44 11.46 4.23
CA CYS A 153 -0.02 11.28 5.61
C CYS A 153 -0.63 10.03 6.21
N CYS A 154 0.19 9.17 6.83
CA CYS A 154 -0.28 7.97 7.55
C CYS A 154 -0.72 8.28 8.99
N LEU A 155 -0.49 9.50 9.48
CA LEU A 155 -0.85 9.98 10.82
C LEU A 155 -0.07 9.34 11.98
N ILE A 156 0.97 8.55 11.73
CA ILE A 156 1.77 7.89 12.77
C ILE A 156 2.40 8.88 13.75
N TYR A 157 2.77 10.08 13.30
CA TYR A 157 3.35 11.13 14.13
C TYR A 157 2.43 11.57 15.28
N ALA A 158 1.11 11.29 15.18
CA ALA A 158 0.14 11.64 16.19
C ALA A 158 -0.01 10.55 17.28
N LEU A 159 0.70 9.43 17.16
CA LEU A 159 0.82 8.46 18.24
C LEU A 159 1.80 8.96 19.31
N PRO A 160 1.51 8.75 20.59
CA PRO A 160 2.44 9.09 21.67
C PRO A 160 3.81 8.43 21.46
N GLY A 161 4.88 9.22 21.52
CA GLY A 161 6.25 8.72 21.37
C GLY A 161 6.70 8.40 19.93
N CYS A 162 5.83 8.58 18.94
CA CYS A 162 6.20 8.32 17.53
C CYS A 162 6.69 9.60 16.83
N ALA A 163 7.82 9.45 16.12
CA ALA A 163 8.32 10.47 15.21
C ALA A 163 7.57 10.43 13.87
N PRO A 164 7.60 11.51 13.06
CA PRO A 164 7.16 11.44 11.68
C PRO A 164 7.93 10.37 10.89
N CYS A 165 7.22 9.65 10.01
CA CYS A 165 7.86 8.65 9.14
C CYS A 165 8.79 9.31 8.12
N ALA A 166 9.74 8.54 7.58
CA ALA A 166 10.60 9.00 6.49
C ALA A 166 9.75 9.45 5.29
N GLY A 167 10.10 10.58 4.68
CA GLY A 167 9.32 11.19 3.59
C GLY A 167 7.99 11.80 4.04
N CYS A 168 7.76 11.99 5.35
CA CYS A 168 6.51 12.57 5.86
C CYS A 168 6.21 13.95 5.23
N PRO A 169 4.99 14.20 4.71
CA PRO A 169 4.65 15.50 4.12
C PRO A 169 4.62 16.66 5.12
N ARG A 170 4.75 16.36 6.41
CA ARG A 170 4.84 17.35 7.51
C ARG A 170 6.27 17.73 7.88
N LEU A 171 7.25 16.97 7.39
CA LEU A 171 8.67 17.34 7.49
C LEU A 171 8.98 18.33 6.35
N ARG A 172 8.88 19.62 6.62
CA ARG A 172 9.33 20.71 5.76
C ARG A 172 10.53 21.41 6.40
#